data_d6a4ad4b5f75210a66d045c1b5df2c10
#
_entry.id   d6a4ad4b5f75210a66d045c1b5df2c10
#
_cell.length_a   1.000
_cell.length_b   1.000
_cell.length_c   1.000
_cell.angle_alpha   90.00
_cell.angle_beta   90.00
_cell.angle_gamma   90.00
#
_symmetry.space_group_name_H-M   'P 1'
#
loop_
_entity.id
_entity.type
_entity.pdbx_description
1 polymer ?
#
loop_
_entity_poly.entity_id
_entity_poly.type
_entity_poly.pdbx_seq_one_letter_code
_entity_poly.pdbx_strand_id
1 'polypeptide(L)'
;MALIKFDKVFKSYDSDKIVIKDLNLSIENGEFITLIGKSGSGKTTILKMINGLLPIDSGKIFIKDKEIKDWNIIELRRDIGYVIQQIGLFPHMSIEENIGYVLDIKNEPKQNIKERAKYLINLVGMKNSYLEKYPRELSGGQRQRVGVARALAANPDIILMDEPFGAVDEITRRSLQDEIVKLHQRLNKTIVFVTHDIEEAFKLGTRIVLFEKGSIIQEGTKKEILMNPKNKFVEDFLGNKIFINYLKEMFI
;
A
#
# COMPACT_ATOMS: atom_id res chain seq x y z
N MET A 1 17.32 -9.37 3.23
CA MET A 1 16.69 -9.87 4.48
C MET A 1 15.26 -9.37 4.47
N ALA A 2 14.29 -10.28 4.52
CA ALA A 2 12.89 -9.92 4.36
C ALA A 2 12.42 -8.99 5.48
N LEU A 3 11.83 -7.86 5.11
CA LEU A 3 11.25 -6.90 6.06
C LEU A 3 9.91 -7.40 6.61
N ILE A 4 9.13 -8.10 5.75
CA ILE A 4 7.87 -8.75 6.13
C ILE A 4 7.92 -10.19 5.61
N LYS A 5 7.59 -11.17 6.46
CA LYS A 5 7.53 -12.58 6.07
C LYS A 5 6.26 -13.24 6.59
N PHE A 6 5.53 -13.88 5.69
CA PHE A 6 4.45 -14.80 5.99
C PHE A 6 4.97 -16.23 5.87
N ASP A 7 4.68 -17.06 6.85
CA ASP A 7 5.08 -18.46 6.90
C ASP A 7 3.85 -19.32 7.21
N LYS A 8 3.35 -20.01 6.19
CA LYS A 8 2.19 -20.91 6.21
C LYS A 8 0.95 -20.30 6.89
N VAL A 9 0.64 -19.04 6.53
CA VAL A 9 -0.43 -18.31 7.18
C VAL A 9 -1.81 -18.71 6.64
N PHE A 10 -2.74 -18.99 7.57
CA PHE A 10 -4.15 -19.21 7.31
C PHE A 10 -5.02 -18.15 7.97
N LYS A 11 -6.10 -17.76 7.27
CA LYS A 11 -7.14 -16.89 7.80
C LYS A 11 -8.52 -17.26 7.28
N SER A 12 -9.47 -17.39 8.21
CA SER A 12 -10.90 -17.52 7.97
C SER A 12 -11.64 -16.41 8.70
N TYR A 13 -12.77 -15.95 8.18
CA TYR A 13 -13.68 -15.05 8.91
C TYR A 13 -14.76 -15.82 9.66
N ASP A 14 -15.20 -16.95 9.09
CA ASP A 14 -16.14 -17.89 9.70
C ASP A 14 -15.62 -19.31 9.43
N SER A 15 -16.18 -20.32 10.14
CA SER A 15 -15.77 -21.73 10.02
C SER A 15 -15.68 -22.22 8.56
N ASP A 16 -16.52 -21.68 7.67
CA ASP A 16 -16.64 -22.15 6.28
C ASP A 16 -16.03 -21.20 5.24
N LYS A 17 -15.60 -19.99 5.63
CA LYS A 17 -15.10 -18.99 4.70
C LYS A 17 -13.60 -18.75 4.87
N ILE A 18 -12.80 -19.64 4.32
CA ILE A 18 -11.34 -19.47 4.26
C ILE A 18 -11.01 -18.33 3.27
N VAL A 19 -10.26 -17.33 3.74
CA VAL A 19 -9.89 -16.15 2.95
C VAL A 19 -8.40 -16.15 2.58
N ILE A 20 -7.55 -16.74 3.40
CA ILE A 20 -6.12 -16.94 3.12
C ILE A 20 -5.78 -18.41 3.40
N LYS A 21 -5.09 -19.04 2.44
CA LYS A 21 -4.74 -20.46 2.46
C LYS A 21 -3.24 -20.62 2.29
N ASP A 22 -2.56 -21.12 3.32
CA ASP A 22 -1.14 -21.47 3.30
C ASP A 22 -0.26 -20.39 2.63
N LEU A 23 -0.46 -19.14 3.09
CA LEU A 23 0.26 -17.99 2.51
C LEU A 23 1.73 -18.04 2.94
N ASN A 24 2.60 -18.14 1.95
CA ASN A 24 4.03 -17.99 2.05
C ASN A 24 4.44 -16.82 1.17
N LEU A 25 4.92 -15.72 1.78
CA LEU A 25 5.31 -14.50 1.07
C LEU A 25 6.42 -13.80 1.85
N SER A 26 7.50 -13.44 1.17
CA SER A 26 8.56 -12.60 1.73
C SER A 26 8.62 -11.29 0.97
N ILE A 27 8.72 -10.17 1.68
CA ILE A 27 8.80 -8.81 1.12
C ILE A 27 10.11 -8.20 1.60
N GLU A 28 10.97 -7.83 0.66
CA GLU A 28 12.28 -7.27 0.96
C GLU A 28 12.22 -5.78 1.31
N ASN A 29 13.26 -5.31 2.02
CA ASN A 29 13.36 -3.89 2.34
C ASN A 29 13.52 -3.04 1.08
N GLY A 30 12.79 -1.92 0.98
CA GLY A 30 12.81 -1.03 -0.16
C GLY A 30 12.04 -1.53 -1.39
N GLU A 31 11.33 -2.65 -1.28
CA GLU A 31 10.53 -3.22 -2.36
C GLU A 31 9.20 -2.48 -2.56
N PHE A 32 8.80 -2.29 -3.82
CA PHE A 32 7.44 -1.89 -4.17
C PHE A 32 6.69 -3.11 -4.69
N ILE A 33 5.99 -3.81 -3.81
CA ILE A 33 5.22 -4.99 -4.18
C ILE A 33 3.76 -4.64 -4.42
N THR A 34 3.18 -5.13 -5.53
CA THR A 34 1.77 -4.98 -5.84
C THR A 34 1.04 -6.32 -5.71
N LEU A 35 -0.05 -6.31 -4.94
CA LEU A 35 -0.95 -7.45 -4.77
C LEU A 35 -2.17 -7.24 -5.66
N ILE A 36 -2.33 -8.07 -6.69
CA ILE A 36 -3.45 -7.99 -7.64
C ILE A 36 -4.31 -9.24 -7.62
N GLY A 37 -5.56 -9.11 -8.03
CA GLY A 37 -6.51 -10.22 -8.12
C GLY A 37 -7.94 -9.74 -8.01
N LYS A 38 -8.90 -10.63 -8.24
CA LYS A 38 -10.34 -10.31 -8.19
C LYS A 38 -10.75 -9.79 -6.80
N SER A 39 -11.85 -9.04 -6.73
CA SER A 39 -12.43 -8.63 -5.46
C SER A 39 -12.72 -9.86 -4.59
N GLY A 40 -12.47 -9.74 -3.29
CA GLY A 40 -12.64 -10.85 -2.33
C GLY A 40 -11.55 -11.92 -2.36
N SER A 41 -10.44 -11.75 -3.11
CA SER A 41 -9.34 -12.73 -3.15
C SER A 41 -8.46 -12.75 -1.88
N GLY A 42 -8.63 -11.82 -0.93
CA GLY A 42 -7.88 -11.76 0.32
C GLY A 42 -6.83 -10.65 0.44
N LYS A 43 -6.64 -9.81 -0.57
CA LYS A 43 -5.59 -8.77 -0.60
C LYS A 43 -5.66 -7.77 0.56
N THR A 44 -6.81 -7.16 0.81
CA THR A 44 -7.03 -6.27 1.97
C THR A 44 -6.83 -7.00 3.30
N THR A 45 -7.16 -8.29 3.35
CA THR A 45 -6.93 -9.13 4.54
C THR A 45 -5.43 -9.23 4.85
N ILE A 46 -4.57 -9.35 3.83
CA ILE A 46 -3.11 -9.37 3.99
C ILE A 46 -2.62 -8.05 4.60
N LEU A 47 -3.07 -6.89 4.08
CA LEU A 47 -2.70 -5.60 4.67
C LEU A 47 -3.13 -5.48 6.14
N LYS A 48 -4.35 -5.92 6.46
CA LYS A 48 -4.88 -5.92 7.83
C LYS A 48 -4.10 -6.83 8.76
N MET A 49 -3.60 -7.97 8.26
CA MET A 49 -2.73 -8.87 9.05
C MET A 49 -1.36 -8.24 9.29
N ILE A 50 -0.72 -7.60 8.29
CA ILE A 50 0.56 -6.89 8.47
C ILE A 50 0.44 -5.80 9.54
N ASN A 51 -0.67 -5.05 9.53
CA ASN A 51 -0.91 -3.97 10.50
C ASN A 51 -1.51 -4.45 11.83
N GLY A 52 -1.59 -5.77 12.04
CA GLY A 52 -2.18 -6.37 13.24
C GLY A 52 -3.63 -5.97 13.52
N LEU A 53 -4.37 -5.48 12.52
CA LEU A 53 -5.81 -5.20 12.62
C LEU A 53 -6.64 -6.47 12.59
N LEU A 54 -6.10 -7.53 12.03
CA LEU A 54 -6.73 -8.82 11.93
C LEU A 54 -5.75 -9.91 12.39
N PRO A 55 -6.10 -10.72 13.42
CA PRO A 55 -5.27 -11.84 13.84
C PRO A 55 -5.31 -12.97 12.79
N ILE A 56 -4.23 -13.72 12.69
CA ILE A 56 -4.15 -14.96 11.92
C ILE A 56 -4.73 -16.14 12.72
N ASP A 57 -5.18 -17.18 12.02
CA ASP A 57 -5.70 -18.39 12.67
C ASP A 57 -4.60 -19.44 12.87
N SER A 58 -3.63 -19.52 11.93
CA SER A 58 -2.43 -20.34 12.06
C SER A 58 -1.29 -19.82 11.19
N GLY A 59 -0.09 -20.36 11.37
CA GLY A 59 1.14 -19.89 10.74
C GLY A 59 1.82 -18.78 11.54
N LYS A 60 2.71 -18.01 10.88
CA LYS A 60 3.46 -16.91 11.51
C LYS A 60 3.62 -15.74 10.57
N ILE A 61 3.62 -14.53 11.12
CA ILE A 61 4.00 -13.31 10.41
C ILE A 61 5.17 -12.67 11.18
N PHE A 62 6.23 -12.35 10.45
CA PHE A 62 7.37 -11.63 10.99
C PHE A 62 7.45 -10.25 10.34
N ILE A 63 7.74 -9.23 11.15
CA ILE A 63 8.01 -7.86 10.73
C ILE A 63 9.33 -7.45 11.36
N LYS A 64 10.33 -7.11 10.55
CA LYS A 64 11.70 -6.81 11.02
C LYS A 64 12.23 -7.96 11.90
N ASP A 65 12.12 -9.19 11.41
CA ASP A 65 12.52 -10.44 12.06
C ASP A 65 11.86 -10.77 13.41
N LYS A 66 10.90 -9.94 13.87
CA LYS A 66 10.13 -10.16 15.09
C LYS A 66 8.74 -10.67 14.75
N GLU A 67 8.29 -11.78 15.39
CA GLU A 67 6.94 -12.31 15.17
C GLU A 67 5.88 -11.30 15.61
N ILE A 68 4.81 -11.14 14.80
CA ILE A 68 3.81 -10.08 15.02
C ILE A 68 3.11 -10.19 16.38
N LYS A 69 2.95 -11.38 16.93
CA LYS A 69 2.36 -11.60 18.25
C LYS A 69 3.20 -11.05 19.41
N ASP A 70 4.52 -10.88 19.18
CA ASP A 70 5.45 -10.38 20.19
C ASP A 70 5.60 -8.85 20.14
N TRP A 71 4.98 -8.18 19.14
CA TRP A 71 4.97 -6.74 19.06
C TRP A 71 3.97 -6.12 20.03
N ASN A 72 4.33 -4.96 20.60
CA ASN A 72 3.30 -4.05 21.08
C ASN A 72 2.52 -3.54 19.86
N ILE A 73 1.26 -3.92 19.74
CA ILE A 73 0.45 -3.66 18.55
C ILE A 73 0.23 -2.16 18.29
N ILE A 74 0.24 -1.34 19.34
CA ILE A 74 0.10 0.11 19.23
C ILE A 74 1.37 0.70 18.61
N GLU A 75 2.53 0.27 19.08
CA GLU A 75 3.82 0.72 18.52
C GLU A 75 3.98 0.27 17.07
N LEU A 76 3.64 -0.98 16.76
CA LEU A 76 3.66 -1.49 15.40
C LEU A 76 2.83 -0.61 14.45
N ARG A 77 1.58 -0.28 14.84
CA ARG A 77 0.68 0.57 14.04
C ARG A 77 1.16 2.01 13.89
N ARG A 78 1.89 2.53 14.88
CA ARG A 78 2.50 3.86 14.81
C ARG A 78 3.70 3.93 13.87
N ASP A 79 4.33 2.77 13.62
CA ASP A 79 5.53 2.63 12.77
C ASP A 79 5.20 2.12 11.35
N ILE A 80 3.94 1.84 11.05
CA ILE A 80 3.45 1.48 9.71
C ILE A 80 2.59 2.60 9.16
N GLY A 81 2.92 3.11 7.97
CA GLY A 81 2.04 4.01 7.23
C GLY A 81 0.90 3.25 6.58
N TYR A 82 -0.35 3.71 6.72
CA TYR A 82 -1.49 3.03 6.10
C TYR A 82 -2.39 4.03 5.36
N VAL A 83 -2.50 3.84 4.06
CA VAL A 83 -3.44 4.54 3.18
C VAL A 83 -4.61 3.60 2.91
N ILE A 84 -5.76 3.90 3.48
CA ILE A 84 -6.98 3.09 3.34
C ILE A 84 -7.81 3.55 2.13
N GLN A 85 -8.63 2.65 1.58
CA GLN A 85 -9.48 2.87 0.41
C GLN A 85 -10.37 4.13 0.54
N GLN A 86 -10.97 4.35 1.69
CA GLN A 86 -11.74 5.56 2.00
C GLN A 86 -10.85 6.53 2.77
N ILE A 87 -9.92 7.17 2.20
CA ILE A 87 -8.89 8.12 2.70
C ILE A 87 -8.88 8.35 4.23
N GLY A 88 -10.06 8.41 4.88
CA GLY A 88 -10.23 8.47 6.33
C GLY A 88 -9.57 9.68 7.00
N LEU A 89 -9.55 10.85 6.35
CA LEU A 89 -9.13 12.08 7.00
C LEU A 89 -10.15 12.47 8.08
N PHE A 90 -9.64 12.98 9.20
CA PHE A 90 -10.49 13.52 10.27
C PHE A 90 -11.15 14.82 9.81
N PRO A 91 -12.48 14.86 9.63
CA PRO A 91 -13.15 16.00 9.00
C PRO A 91 -13.13 17.28 9.84
N HIS A 92 -12.93 17.16 11.15
CA HIS A 92 -12.88 18.23 12.14
C HIS A 92 -11.47 18.77 12.40
N MET A 93 -10.45 18.16 11.80
CA MET A 93 -9.05 18.55 11.89
C MET A 93 -8.60 19.25 10.62
N SER A 94 -7.72 20.24 10.73
CA SER A 94 -7.03 20.84 9.61
C SER A 94 -6.14 19.83 8.87
N ILE A 95 -5.64 20.17 7.71
CA ILE A 95 -4.71 19.30 6.95
C ILE A 95 -3.38 19.14 7.70
N GLU A 96 -2.88 20.20 8.36
CA GLU A 96 -1.69 20.12 9.21
C GLU A 96 -1.90 19.11 10.34
N GLU A 97 -3.02 19.19 11.05
CA GLU A 97 -3.38 18.26 12.13
C GLU A 97 -3.57 16.82 11.63
N ASN A 98 -4.23 16.65 10.48
CA ASN A 98 -4.37 15.34 9.86
C ASN A 98 -3.03 14.69 9.54
N ILE A 99 -2.09 15.43 8.95
CA ILE A 99 -0.75 14.92 8.63
C ILE A 99 0.03 14.65 9.91
N GLY A 100 -0.01 15.57 10.87
CA GLY A 100 0.75 15.49 12.12
C GLY A 100 0.20 14.53 13.17
N TYR A 101 -1.00 13.98 12.98
CA TYR A 101 -1.76 13.24 13.99
C TYR A 101 -0.96 12.12 14.68
N VAL A 102 -0.25 11.30 13.91
CA VAL A 102 0.55 10.20 14.48
C VAL A 102 1.74 10.71 15.30
N LEU A 103 2.32 11.83 14.93
CA LEU A 103 3.42 12.47 15.67
C LEU A 103 2.92 13.09 16.99
N ASP A 104 1.71 13.68 16.97
CA ASP A 104 1.07 14.20 18.17
C ASP A 104 0.79 13.08 19.19
N ILE A 105 0.26 11.93 18.76
CA ILE A 105 0.09 10.73 19.59
C ILE A 105 1.44 10.21 20.14
N LYS A 106 2.54 10.40 19.40
CA LYS A 106 3.90 10.04 19.83
C LYS A 106 4.51 11.09 20.77
N ASN A 107 3.78 12.16 21.11
CA ASN A 107 4.21 13.29 21.92
C ASN A 107 5.42 14.04 21.34
N GLU A 108 5.53 14.13 20.02
CA GLU A 108 6.54 14.95 19.36
C GLU A 108 6.29 16.44 19.62
N PRO A 109 7.33 17.27 19.73
CA PRO A 109 7.18 18.72 19.89
C PRO A 109 6.35 19.33 18.74
N LYS A 110 5.42 20.21 19.05
CA LYS A 110 4.53 20.84 18.06
C LYS A 110 5.28 21.53 16.90
N GLN A 111 6.44 22.10 17.18
CA GLN A 111 7.28 22.70 16.14
C GLN A 111 7.76 21.65 15.11
N ASN A 112 8.20 20.47 15.59
CA ASN A 112 8.64 19.37 14.72
C ASN A 112 7.47 18.84 13.88
N ILE A 113 6.27 18.73 14.48
CA ILE A 113 5.06 18.31 13.77
C ILE A 113 4.74 19.28 12.63
N LYS A 114 4.76 20.58 12.91
CA LYS A 114 4.50 21.62 11.90
C LYS A 114 5.52 21.62 10.77
N GLU A 115 6.81 21.51 11.08
CA GLU A 115 7.87 21.43 10.08
C GLU A 115 7.74 20.15 9.23
N ARG A 116 7.43 19.02 9.87
CA ARG A 116 7.20 17.75 9.19
C ARG A 116 5.98 17.82 8.28
N ALA A 117 4.87 18.42 8.72
CA ALA A 117 3.68 18.62 7.90
C ALA A 117 3.96 19.49 6.67
N LYS A 118 4.71 20.60 6.84
CA LYS A 118 5.16 21.46 5.73
C LYS A 118 6.03 20.70 4.72
N TYR A 119 6.96 19.90 5.20
CA TYR A 119 7.79 19.07 4.34
C TYR A 119 6.95 18.08 3.53
N LEU A 120 6.03 17.36 4.19
CA LEU A 120 5.23 16.30 3.59
C LEU A 120 4.19 16.84 2.60
N ILE A 121 3.54 17.98 2.89
CA ILE A 121 2.57 18.57 1.97
C ILE A 121 3.24 18.98 0.65
N ASN A 122 4.46 19.51 0.72
CA ASN A 122 5.26 19.83 -0.47
C ASN A 122 5.74 18.56 -1.18
N LEU A 123 6.11 17.51 -0.44
CA LEU A 123 6.55 16.23 -0.98
C LEU A 123 5.48 15.57 -1.86
N VAL A 124 4.20 15.73 -1.49
CA VAL A 124 3.04 15.23 -2.25
C VAL A 124 2.51 16.26 -3.28
N GLY A 125 3.33 17.26 -3.66
CA GLY A 125 3.03 18.21 -4.72
C GLY A 125 1.93 19.22 -4.38
N MET A 126 1.70 19.52 -3.09
CA MET A 126 0.72 20.51 -2.64
C MET A 126 1.40 21.73 -2.00
N LYS A 127 0.75 22.91 -2.07
CA LYS A 127 1.27 24.15 -1.48
C LYS A 127 1.02 24.20 0.03
N ASN A 128 1.88 24.88 0.79
CA ASN A 128 1.72 25.07 2.24
C ASN A 128 0.39 25.75 2.63
N SER A 129 -0.19 26.57 1.75
CA SER A 129 -1.50 27.19 1.99
C SER A 129 -2.66 26.21 2.20
N TYR A 130 -2.45 24.93 1.87
CA TYR A 130 -3.44 23.89 2.14
C TYR A 130 -3.41 23.39 3.59
N LEU A 131 -2.35 23.63 4.35
CA LEU A 131 -2.20 23.10 5.73
C LEU A 131 -3.29 23.61 6.68
N GLU A 132 -3.75 24.84 6.49
CA GLU A 132 -4.81 25.47 7.32
C GLU A 132 -6.23 25.08 6.88
N LYS A 133 -6.38 24.43 5.71
CA LYS A 133 -7.68 24.00 5.19
C LYS A 133 -8.17 22.74 5.89
N TYR A 134 -9.47 22.46 5.71
CA TYR A 134 -10.12 21.24 6.18
C TYR A 134 -10.40 20.29 5.02
N PRO A 135 -10.56 18.97 5.28
CA PRO A 135 -10.79 17.95 4.23
C PRO A 135 -11.94 18.27 3.28
N ARG A 136 -13.01 18.93 3.76
CA ARG A 136 -14.17 19.33 2.95
C ARG A 136 -13.86 20.36 1.86
N GLU A 137 -12.75 21.09 2.00
CA GLU A 137 -12.33 22.14 1.07
C GLU A 137 -11.42 21.59 -0.04
N LEU A 138 -11.10 20.28 0.00
CA LEU A 138 -10.18 19.63 -0.92
C LEU A 138 -10.93 18.76 -1.95
N SER A 139 -10.39 18.69 -3.17
CA SER A 139 -10.82 17.68 -4.16
C SER A 139 -10.49 16.25 -3.71
N GLY A 140 -11.06 15.23 -4.34
CA GLY A 140 -10.76 13.83 -4.06
C GLY A 140 -9.27 13.51 -4.17
N GLY A 141 -8.62 13.93 -5.26
CA GLY A 141 -7.18 13.74 -5.44
C GLY A 141 -6.33 14.50 -4.43
N GLN A 142 -6.72 15.71 -4.03
CA GLN A 142 -6.03 16.46 -2.97
C GLN A 142 -6.15 15.74 -1.62
N ARG A 143 -7.35 15.24 -1.26
CA ARG A 143 -7.51 14.41 -0.05
C ARG A 143 -6.63 13.18 -0.09
N GLN A 144 -6.51 12.54 -1.26
CA GLN A 144 -5.64 11.37 -1.41
C GLN A 144 -4.16 11.70 -1.15
N ARG A 145 -3.66 12.81 -1.71
CA ARG A 145 -2.29 13.32 -1.43
C ARG A 145 -2.05 13.55 0.05
N VAL A 146 -3.02 14.13 0.74
CA VAL A 146 -2.96 14.32 2.20
C VAL A 146 -2.94 12.98 2.93
N GLY A 147 -3.71 11.99 2.49
CA GLY A 147 -3.70 10.63 3.03
C GLY A 147 -2.32 9.96 2.92
N VAL A 148 -1.64 10.13 1.77
CA VAL A 148 -0.26 9.67 1.56
C VAL A 148 0.71 10.44 2.47
N ALA A 149 0.59 11.77 2.57
CA ALA A 149 1.42 12.58 3.45
C ALA A 149 1.28 12.15 4.92
N ARG A 150 0.05 11.91 5.39
CA ARG A 150 -0.23 11.39 6.73
C ARG A 150 0.43 10.03 6.98
N ALA A 151 0.35 9.12 6.01
CA ALA A 151 0.98 7.80 6.13
C ALA A 151 2.50 7.88 6.26
N LEU A 152 3.13 8.93 5.73
CA LEU A 152 4.57 9.19 5.77
C LEU A 152 5.03 9.96 7.03
N ALA A 153 4.11 10.45 7.86
CA ALA A 153 4.43 11.40 8.93
C ALA A 153 5.46 10.84 9.92
N ALA A 154 5.26 9.62 10.41
CA ALA A 154 6.19 8.94 11.33
C ALA A 154 7.47 8.41 10.67
N ASN A 155 7.73 8.73 9.39
CA ASN A 155 8.85 8.20 8.61
C ASN A 155 8.92 6.66 8.62
N PRO A 156 7.81 5.95 8.36
CA PRO A 156 7.75 4.49 8.46
C PRO A 156 8.68 3.82 7.44
N ASP A 157 9.13 2.59 7.74
CA ASP A 157 9.84 1.74 6.77
C ASP A 157 8.85 0.99 5.86
N ILE A 158 7.63 0.76 6.37
CA ILE A 158 6.56 0.03 5.67
C ILE A 158 5.38 0.96 5.43
N ILE A 159 4.91 1.00 4.18
CA ILE A 159 3.71 1.73 3.78
C ILE A 159 2.73 0.74 3.14
N LEU A 160 1.54 0.65 3.71
CA LEU A 160 0.44 -0.16 3.19
C LEU A 160 -0.53 0.74 2.43
N MET A 161 -0.93 0.35 1.23
CA MET A 161 -1.88 1.10 0.39
C MET A 161 -2.98 0.17 -0.10
N ASP A 162 -4.23 0.41 0.32
CA ASP A 162 -5.39 -0.40 -0.02
C ASP A 162 -6.25 0.36 -1.04
N GLU A 163 -6.16 0.00 -2.32
CA GLU A 163 -6.88 0.62 -3.45
C GLU A 163 -6.90 2.17 -3.40
N PRO A 164 -5.73 2.82 -3.25
CA PRO A 164 -5.68 4.24 -2.92
C PRO A 164 -6.27 5.16 -4.01
N PHE A 165 -6.48 4.68 -5.23
CA PHE A 165 -6.94 5.50 -6.36
C PHE A 165 -8.40 5.25 -6.76
N GLY A 166 -9.14 4.42 -6.02
CA GLY A 166 -10.49 3.99 -6.40
C GLY A 166 -11.53 5.11 -6.57
N ALA A 167 -11.34 6.26 -5.91
CA ALA A 167 -12.26 7.40 -5.95
C ALA A 167 -11.69 8.62 -6.70
N VAL A 168 -10.66 8.43 -7.54
CA VAL A 168 -9.95 9.51 -8.23
C VAL A 168 -10.18 9.41 -9.74
N ASP A 169 -10.42 10.56 -10.42
CA ASP A 169 -10.53 10.61 -11.87
C ASP A 169 -9.22 10.19 -12.56
N GLU A 170 -9.32 9.77 -13.81
CA GLU A 170 -8.23 9.16 -14.57
C GLU A 170 -6.99 10.06 -14.71
N ILE A 171 -7.17 11.37 -14.96
CA ILE A 171 -6.04 12.31 -15.14
C ILE A 171 -5.30 12.48 -13.82
N THR A 172 -6.04 12.71 -12.75
CA THR A 172 -5.50 12.86 -11.40
C THR A 172 -4.84 11.56 -10.92
N ARG A 173 -5.42 10.40 -11.25
CA ARG A 173 -4.89 9.06 -10.93
C ARG A 173 -3.49 8.88 -11.53
N ARG A 174 -3.32 9.15 -12.83
CA ARG A 174 -2.01 9.04 -13.50
C ARG A 174 -0.96 9.93 -12.84
N SER A 175 -1.31 11.18 -12.54
CA SER A 175 -0.42 12.11 -11.84
C SER A 175 -0.01 11.59 -10.46
N LEU A 176 -0.96 11.04 -9.67
CA LEU A 176 -0.70 10.47 -8.35
C LEU A 176 0.20 9.22 -8.41
N GLN A 177 -0.01 8.37 -9.41
CA GLN A 177 0.84 7.20 -9.64
C GLN A 177 2.29 7.62 -9.91
N ASP A 178 2.51 8.60 -10.79
CA ASP A 178 3.85 9.10 -11.11
C ASP A 178 4.53 9.71 -9.86
N GLU A 179 3.77 10.40 -9.02
CA GLU A 179 4.29 10.93 -7.75
C GLU A 179 4.67 9.84 -6.75
N ILE A 180 3.86 8.78 -6.64
CA ILE A 180 4.18 7.65 -5.75
C ILE A 180 5.43 6.91 -6.23
N VAL A 181 5.62 6.73 -7.54
CA VAL A 181 6.86 6.16 -8.09
C VAL A 181 8.06 7.02 -7.72
N LYS A 182 8.01 8.34 -7.97
CA LYS A 182 9.09 9.28 -7.59
C LYS A 182 9.36 9.28 -6.09
N LEU A 183 8.31 9.20 -5.28
CA LEU A 183 8.41 9.15 -3.83
C LEU A 183 9.09 7.86 -3.37
N HIS A 184 8.71 6.71 -3.93
CA HIS A 184 9.36 5.43 -3.64
C HIS A 184 10.86 5.47 -4.00
N GLN A 185 11.20 5.93 -5.20
CA GLN A 185 12.60 6.06 -5.64
C GLN A 185 13.42 6.98 -4.74
N ARG A 186 12.82 8.07 -4.24
CA ARG A 186 13.47 9.05 -3.38
C ARG A 186 13.66 8.57 -1.94
N LEU A 187 12.65 7.88 -1.38
CA LEU A 187 12.62 7.52 0.03
C LEU A 187 13.07 6.07 0.30
N ASN A 188 13.13 5.23 -0.72
CA ASN A 188 13.46 3.80 -0.65
C ASN A 188 12.69 3.05 0.45
N LYS A 189 11.38 3.37 0.60
CA LYS A 189 10.49 2.72 1.57
C LYS A 189 9.87 1.46 0.98
N THR A 190 9.57 0.48 1.82
CA THR A 190 8.84 -0.72 1.40
C THR A 190 7.37 -0.38 1.25
N ILE A 191 6.80 -0.60 0.08
CA ILE A 191 5.39 -0.34 -0.21
C ILE A 191 4.69 -1.65 -0.55
N VAL A 192 3.60 -1.95 0.18
CA VAL A 192 2.67 -3.03 -0.14
C VAL A 192 1.39 -2.40 -0.67
N PHE A 193 1.18 -2.54 -1.95
CA PHE A 193 0.10 -1.86 -2.69
C PHE A 193 -0.94 -2.87 -3.16
N VAL A 194 -2.17 -2.68 -2.78
CA VAL A 194 -3.31 -3.49 -3.23
C VAL A 194 -4.09 -2.74 -4.29
N THR A 195 -4.35 -3.40 -5.40
CA THR A 195 -5.24 -2.90 -6.46
C THR A 195 -5.96 -4.06 -7.17
N HIS A 196 -7.06 -3.76 -7.83
CA HIS A 196 -7.69 -4.64 -8.81
C HIS A 196 -7.37 -4.23 -10.25
N ASP A 197 -6.68 -3.10 -10.43
CA ASP A 197 -6.28 -2.57 -11.74
C ASP A 197 -4.88 -3.10 -12.11
N ILE A 198 -4.82 -3.82 -13.22
CA ILE A 198 -3.60 -4.45 -13.70
C ILE A 198 -2.60 -3.39 -14.21
N GLU A 199 -3.09 -2.34 -14.89
CA GLU A 199 -2.23 -1.26 -15.39
C GLU A 199 -1.53 -0.54 -14.22
N GLU A 200 -2.25 -0.30 -13.12
CA GLU A 200 -1.66 0.26 -11.89
C GLU A 200 -0.57 -0.66 -11.33
N ALA A 201 -0.87 -1.95 -11.19
CA ALA A 201 0.08 -2.89 -10.64
C ALA A 201 1.36 -2.99 -11.47
N PHE A 202 1.22 -3.00 -12.79
CA PHE A 202 2.36 -3.06 -13.71
C PHE A 202 3.11 -1.73 -13.79
N LYS A 203 2.44 -0.59 -13.63
CA LYS A 203 3.12 0.72 -13.60
C LYS A 203 3.95 0.89 -12.34
N LEU A 204 3.41 0.54 -11.18
CA LEU A 204 3.95 0.87 -9.87
C LEU A 204 4.92 -0.19 -9.31
N GLY A 205 4.53 -1.46 -9.37
CA GLY A 205 5.24 -2.54 -8.69
C GLY A 205 6.61 -2.86 -9.30
N THR A 206 7.59 -3.11 -8.47
CA THR A 206 8.85 -3.78 -8.86
C THR A 206 8.66 -5.29 -8.91
N ARG A 207 7.80 -5.83 -8.06
CA ARG A 207 7.31 -7.21 -8.07
C ARG A 207 5.78 -7.22 -7.97
N ILE A 208 5.17 -8.17 -8.67
CA ILE A 208 3.72 -8.34 -8.75
C ILE A 208 3.38 -9.71 -8.17
N VAL A 209 2.34 -9.77 -7.35
CA VAL A 209 1.79 -11.00 -6.76
C VAL A 209 0.32 -11.12 -7.16
N LEU A 210 0.01 -12.17 -7.91
CA LEU A 210 -1.36 -12.48 -8.33
C LEU A 210 -2.03 -13.38 -7.30
N PHE A 211 -3.18 -12.92 -6.80
CA PHE A 211 -4.01 -13.64 -5.83
C PHE A 211 -5.31 -14.14 -6.45
N GLU A 212 -5.66 -15.38 -6.17
CA GLU A 212 -6.98 -15.93 -6.42
C GLU A 212 -7.40 -16.84 -5.26
N LYS A 213 -8.63 -16.68 -4.78
CA LYS A 213 -9.26 -17.55 -3.76
C LYS A 213 -8.37 -17.82 -2.53
N GLY A 214 -7.66 -16.79 -2.08
CA GLY A 214 -6.84 -16.84 -0.87
C GLY A 214 -5.44 -17.41 -1.02
N SER A 215 -4.99 -17.65 -2.25
CA SER A 215 -3.66 -18.21 -2.54
C SER A 215 -2.92 -17.39 -3.59
N ILE A 216 -1.59 -17.42 -3.53
CA ILE A 216 -0.72 -16.86 -4.57
C ILE A 216 -0.74 -17.82 -5.77
N ILE A 217 -1.14 -17.30 -6.93
CA ILE A 217 -1.11 -18.05 -8.19
C ILE A 217 0.26 -17.92 -8.86
N GLN A 218 0.75 -16.69 -8.93
CA GLN A 218 2.06 -16.38 -9.48
C GLN A 218 2.61 -15.12 -8.83
N GLU A 219 3.91 -15.06 -8.66
CA GLU A 219 4.64 -13.85 -8.31
C GLU A 219 5.91 -13.72 -9.14
N GLY A 220 6.37 -12.49 -9.34
CA GLY A 220 7.58 -12.21 -10.10
C GLY A 220 7.66 -10.77 -10.54
N THR A 221 8.71 -10.45 -11.28
CA THR A 221 8.86 -9.18 -11.99
C THR A 221 7.81 -9.03 -13.09
N LYS A 222 7.58 -7.80 -13.56
CA LYS A 222 6.71 -7.53 -14.71
C LYS A 222 7.02 -8.43 -15.90
N LYS A 223 8.33 -8.56 -16.22
CA LYS A 223 8.81 -9.37 -17.33
C LYS A 223 8.49 -10.85 -17.15
N GLU A 224 8.77 -11.40 -15.97
CA GLU A 224 8.53 -12.83 -15.69
C GLU A 224 7.05 -13.17 -15.80
N ILE A 225 6.16 -12.34 -15.26
CA ILE A 225 4.72 -12.58 -15.31
C ILE A 225 4.17 -12.49 -16.74
N LEU A 226 4.64 -11.53 -17.54
CA LEU A 226 4.17 -11.34 -18.92
C LEU A 226 4.72 -12.39 -19.86
N MET A 227 5.99 -12.76 -19.72
CA MET A 227 6.66 -13.68 -20.67
C MET A 227 6.45 -15.15 -20.31
N ASN A 228 6.18 -15.46 -19.05
CA ASN A 228 6.03 -16.82 -18.54
C ASN A 228 4.79 -16.96 -17.64
N PRO A 229 3.56 -16.72 -18.16
CA PRO A 229 2.35 -16.91 -17.38
C PRO A 229 2.22 -18.38 -16.95
N LYS A 230 1.99 -18.61 -15.66
CA LYS A 230 1.99 -19.94 -15.05
C LYS A 230 0.86 -20.85 -15.55
N ASN A 231 -0.25 -20.25 -15.96
CA ASN A 231 -1.43 -20.96 -16.44
C ASN A 231 -2.36 -20.02 -17.24
N LYS A 232 -3.37 -20.63 -17.88
CA LYS A 232 -4.36 -19.89 -18.68
C LYS A 232 -5.12 -18.83 -17.90
N PHE A 233 -5.36 -19.02 -16.59
CA PHE A 233 -6.01 -17.99 -15.76
C PHE A 233 -5.16 -16.71 -15.70
N VAL A 234 -3.84 -16.83 -15.58
CA VAL A 234 -2.94 -15.66 -15.57
C VAL A 234 -2.93 -14.97 -16.92
N GLU A 235 -2.87 -15.74 -18.05
CA GLU A 235 -2.96 -15.20 -19.40
C GLU A 235 -4.27 -14.41 -19.61
N ASP A 236 -5.40 -15.03 -19.27
CA ASP A 236 -6.73 -14.42 -19.41
C ASP A 236 -6.90 -13.18 -18.49
N PHE A 237 -6.31 -13.24 -17.30
CA PHE A 237 -6.37 -12.15 -16.33
C PHE A 237 -5.56 -10.92 -16.80
N LEU A 238 -4.37 -11.14 -17.35
CA LEU A 238 -3.52 -10.07 -17.88
C LEU A 238 -4.10 -9.44 -19.15
N GLY A 239 -4.65 -10.25 -20.03
CA GLY A 239 -5.20 -9.81 -21.31
C GLY A 239 -4.13 -9.26 -22.29
N ASN A 240 -4.50 -9.16 -23.56
CA ASN A 240 -3.57 -8.77 -24.63
C ASN A 240 -3.11 -7.30 -24.53
N LYS A 241 -3.93 -6.42 -23.94
CA LYS A 241 -3.62 -4.97 -23.87
C LYS A 241 -2.37 -4.69 -23.05
N ILE A 242 -2.21 -5.34 -21.91
CA ILE A 242 -1.05 -5.17 -21.02
C ILE A 242 0.24 -5.64 -21.71
N PHE A 243 0.16 -6.79 -22.38
CA PHE A 243 1.30 -7.34 -23.14
C PHE A 243 1.75 -6.39 -24.25
N ILE A 244 0.81 -5.85 -25.04
CA ILE A 244 1.09 -4.89 -26.11
C ILE A 244 1.72 -3.59 -25.57
N ASN A 245 1.20 -3.05 -24.46
CA ASN A 245 1.73 -1.84 -23.87
C ASN A 245 3.15 -2.04 -23.34
N TYR A 246 3.42 -3.18 -22.69
CA TYR A 246 4.75 -3.53 -22.21
C TYR A 246 5.77 -3.68 -23.35
N LEU A 247 5.38 -4.32 -24.46
CA LEU A 247 6.24 -4.41 -25.63
C LEU A 247 6.58 -3.03 -26.20
N LYS A 248 5.61 -2.13 -26.28
CA LYS A 248 5.87 -0.75 -26.73
C LYS A 248 6.89 -0.03 -25.85
N GLU A 249 6.82 -0.19 -24.52
CA GLU A 249 7.79 0.42 -23.59
C GLU A 249 9.20 -0.17 -23.72
N MET A 250 9.34 -1.43 -24.18
CA MET A 250 10.66 -2.07 -24.40
C MET A 250 11.34 -1.65 -25.71
N PHE A 251 10.59 -1.12 -26.68
CA PHE A 251 11.10 -0.75 -28.02
C PHE A 251 11.18 0.75 -28.27
N ILE A 252 10.92 1.56 -27.23
CA ILE A 252 11.16 3.02 -27.18
C ILE A 252 12.35 3.31 -26.26
#